data_76c2d2e32f1c6bb165169ea9018ccefa
#
_entry.id   76c2d2e32f1c6bb165169ea9018ccefa
#
_cell.length_a   1.000
_cell.length_b   1.000
_cell.length_c   1.000
_cell.angle_alpha   90.00
_cell.angle_beta   90.00
_cell.angle_gamma   90.00
#
_symmetry.space_group_name_H-M   'P 1'
#
loop_
_entity.id
_entity.type
_entity.pdbx_description
1 polymer ?
#
loop_
_entity_poly.entity_id
_entity_poly.type
_entity_poly.pdbx_seq_one_letter_code
_entity_poly.pdbx_strand_id
1 'polypeptide(L)'
;MTASTPGISVSQKSTVPTSIKSAILYATLVAGALDALDGVVFFGLKGLNPIQVLQFIASGVLGAPAFTGGLATAGAGVLVHFSITAVIAAIYIFASQRVPALSSQWALCGLLYGAAVWAVMNLVVLPHTAVAQTPITIAALLNGIIGHAFLIGLPISYFARKTIM
;
A
#
# COMPACT_ATOMS: atom_id res chain seq x y z
N MET A 1 -40.89 36.42 -33.07
CA MET A 1 -40.78 34.97 -32.77
C MET A 1 -39.36 34.68 -32.31
N THR A 2 -39.14 34.62 -31.00
CA THR A 2 -37.86 34.30 -30.42
C THR A 2 -37.85 32.82 -30.04
N ALA A 3 -37.06 32.03 -30.75
CA ALA A 3 -36.91 30.63 -30.49
C ALA A 3 -36.00 30.45 -29.22
N SER A 4 -36.59 29.92 -28.15
CA SER A 4 -35.84 29.53 -26.95
C SER A 4 -35.15 28.19 -27.21
N THR A 5 -33.81 28.21 -27.15
CA THR A 5 -32.95 27.03 -27.21
C THR A 5 -33.16 26.20 -25.93
N PRO A 6 -33.45 24.90 -26.01
CA PRO A 6 -33.55 24.07 -24.79
C PRO A 6 -32.15 23.87 -24.20
N GLY A 7 -31.95 24.36 -22.99
CA GLY A 7 -30.74 24.15 -22.23
C GLY A 7 -30.52 22.67 -21.91
N ILE A 8 -29.40 22.11 -22.36
CA ILE A 8 -28.98 20.76 -22.02
C ILE A 8 -28.58 20.77 -20.54
N SER A 9 -29.47 20.23 -19.70
CA SER A 9 -29.14 19.96 -18.29
C SER A 9 -28.11 18.82 -18.23
N VAL A 10 -26.84 19.17 -18.05
CA VAL A 10 -25.80 18.18 -17.74
C VAL A 10 -26.07 17.71 -16.30
N SER A 11 -26.59 16.50 -16.19
CA SER A 11 -26.75 15.83 -14.88
C SER A 11 -25.39 15.72 -14.21
N GLN A 12 -25.12 16.57 -13.24
CA GLN A 12 -23.95 16.41 -12.36
C GLN A 12 -24.15 15.13 -11.55
N LYS A 13 -23.35 14.10 -11.90
CA LYS A 13 -23.26 12.87 -11.15
C LYS A 13 -22.74 13.21 -9.76
N SER A 14 -23.62 13.31 -8.77
CA SER A 14 -23.24 13.52 -7.38
C SER A 14 -22.46 12.29 -6.91
N THR A 15 -21.17 12.42 -6.81
CA THR A 15 -20.32 11.37 -6.22
C THR A 15 -20.48 11.44 -4.71
N VAL A 16 -21.16 10.45 -4.13
CA VAL A 16 -21.24 10.32 -2.68
C VAL A 16 -19.81 10.07 -2.15
N PRO A 17 -19.34 10.83 -1.15
CA PRO A 17 -18.03 10.62 -0.56
C PRO A 17 -17.89 9.18 -0.03
N THR A 18 -16.77 8.55 -0.30
CA THR A 18 -16.47 7.22 0.25
C THR A 18 -16.26 7.32 1.75
N SER A 19 -16.85 6.44 2.54
CA SER A 19 -16.61 6.45 3.99
C SER A 19 -15.13 6.17 4.30
N ILE A 20 -14.60 6.77 5.37
CA ILE A 20 -13.21 6.55 5.81
C ILE A 20 -12.92 5.05 6.00
N LYS A 21 -13.85 4.31 6.60
CA LYS A 21 -13.70 2.86 6.81
C LYS A 21 -13.58 2.10 5.48
N SER A 22 -14.44 2.41 4.53
CA SER A 22 -14.40 1.80 3.19
C SER A 22 -13.13 2.18 2.44
N ALA A 23 -12.68 3.43 2.55
CA ALA A 23 -11.44 3.89 1.93
C ALA A 23 -10.22 3.14 2.49
N ILE A 24 -10.14 2.97 3.82
CA ILE A 24 -9.07 2.17 4.46
C ILE A 24 -9.12 0.73 3.95
N LEU A 25 -10.29 0.11 3.93
CA LEU A 25 -10.44 -1.27 3.46
C LEU A 25 -9.98 -1.44 2.01
N TYR A 26 -10.50 -0.61 1.09
CA TYR A 26 -10.11 -0.70 -0.32
C TYR A 26 -8.65 -0.34 -0.57
N ALA A 27 -8.13 0.67 0.11
CA ALA A 27 -6.71 1.03 0.03
C ALA A 27 -5.83 -0.14 0.50
N THR A 28 -6.17 -0.77 1.63
CA THR A 28 -5.46 -1.93 2.18
C THR A 28 -5.48 -3.10 1.20
N LEU A 29 -6.64 -3.45 0.67
CA LEU A 29 -6.77 -4.59 -0.23
C LEU A 29 -6.02 -4.36 -1.55
N VAL A 30 -6.18 -3.19 -2.16
CA VAL A 30 -5.56 -2.89 -3.45
C VAL A 30 -4.06 -2.70 -3.30
N ALA A 31 -3.61 -1.84 -2.38
CA ALA A 31 -2.18 -1.60 -2.19
C ALA A 31 -1.47 -2.86 -1.67
N GLY A 32 -2.06 -3.56 -0.69
CA GLY A 32 -1.50 -4.79 -0.16
C GLY A 32 -1.39 -5.91 -1.19
N ALA A 33 -2.40 -6.08 -2.06
CA ALA A 33 -2.34 -7.08 -3.12
C ALA A 33 -1.27 -6.74 -4.18
N LEU A 34 -1.19 -5.47 -4.60
CA LEU A 34 -0.20 -5.03 -5.58
C LEU A 34 1.24 -5.18 -5.05
N ASP A 35 1.48 -4.77 -3.81
CA ASP A 35 2.80 -4.88 -3.19
C ASP A 35 3.21 -6.33 -2.90
N ALA A 36 2.26 -7.17 -2.44
CA ALA A 36 2.51 -8.60 -2.28
C ALA A 36 2.85 -9.27 -3.61
N LEU A 37 2.17 -8.89 -4.69
CA LEU A 37 2.44 -9.41 -6.04
C LEU A 37 3.83 -8.98 -6.51
N ASP A 38 4.19 -7.71 -6.33
CA ASP A 38 5.55 -7.19 -6.64
C ASP A 38 6.61 -7.99 -5.88
N GLY A 39 6.43 -8.19 -4.57
CA GLY A 39 7.33 -8.99 -3.75
C GLY A 39 7.48 -10.43 -4.26
N VAL A 40 6.37 -11.09 -4.61
CA VAL A 40 6.39 -12.45 -5.16
C VAL A 40 7.12 -12.49 -6.51
N VAL A 41 6.89 -11.53 -7.39
CA VAL A 41 7.58 -11.44 -8.69
C VAL A 41 9.07 -11.15 -8.48
N PHE A 42 9.41 -10.10 -7.74
CA PHE A 42 10.78 -9.66 -7.55
C PHE A 42 11.67 -10.73 -6.88
N PHE A 43 11.18 -11.34 -5.81
CA PHE A 43 11.92 -12.40 -5.12
C PHE A 43 11.82 -13.74 -5.85
N GLY A 44 10.75 -13.98 -6.60
CA GLY A 44 10.61 -15.12 -7.50
C GLY A 44 11.70 -15.16 -8.57
N LEU A 45 12.05 -14.01 -9.15
CA LEU A 45 13.18 -13.89 -10.08
C LEU A 45 14.54 -14.18 -9.43
N LYS A 46 14.61 -14.18 -8.09
CA LYS A 46 15.79 -14.55 -7.30
C LYS A 46 15.73 -15.99 -6.78
N GLY A 47 14.75 -16.78 -7.22
CA GLY A 47 14.62 -18.19 -6.90
C GLY A 47 13.76 -18.55 -5.69
N LEU A 48 13.09 -17.57 -5.05
CA LEU A 48 12.14 -17.86 -3.99
C LEU A 48 10.77 -18.21 -4.57
N ASN A 49 10.11 -19.22 -4.00
CA ASN A 49 8.71 -19.47 -4.33
C ASN A 49 7.76 -18.54 -3.51
N PRO A 50 6.48 -18.40 -3.92
CA PRO A 50 5.55 -17.51 -3.23
C PRO A 50 5.37 -17.81 -1.74
N ILE A 51 5.41 -19.09 -1.33
CA ILE A 51 5.29 -19.48 0.07
C ILE A 51 6.48 -18.94 0.87
N GLN A 52 7.69 -19.04 0.35
CA GLN A 52 8.90 -18.54 0.99
C GLN A 52 8.89 -17.01 1.13
N VAL A 53 8.36 -16.29 0.14
CA VAL A 53 8.19 -14.83 0.23
C VAL A 53 7.25 -14.45 1.38
N LEU A 54 6.12 -15.15 1.51
CA LEU A 54 5.18 -14.92 2.60
C LEU A 54 5.77 -15.32 3.96
N GLN A 55 6.51 -16.44 4.02
CA GLN A 55 7.24 -16.85 5.22
C GLN A 55 8.32 -15.85 5.63
N PHE A 56 8.97 -15.19 4.66
CA PHE A 56 9.90 -14.11 4.97
C PHE A 56 9.20 -12.94 5.69
N ILE A 57 7.99 -12.57 5.24
CA ILE A 57 7.19 -11.55 5.95
C ILE A 57 6.82 -12.03 7.36
N ALA A 58 6.37 -13.29 7.51
CA ALA A 58 6.06 -13.88 8.81
C ALA A 58 7.28 -13.91 9.74
N SER A 59 8.49 -14.04 9.20
CA SER A 59 9.70 -14.12 10.00
C SER A 59 10.01 -12.84 10.78
N GLY A 60 9.40 -11.71 10.39
CA GLY A 60 9.46 -10.48 11.18
C GLY A 60 8.88 -10.62 12.59
N VAL A 61 7.93 -11.52 12.77
CA VAL A 61 7.27 -11.80 14.05
C VAL A 61 7.72 -13.13 14.63
N LEU A 62 7.86 -14.17 13.79
CA LEU A 62 8.10 -15.54 14.21
C LEU A 62 9.59 -15.92 14.22
N GLY A 63 10.45 -15.10 13.61
CA GLY A 63 11.85 -15.43 13.42
C GLY A 63 12.08 -16.61 12.47
N ALA A 64 13.20 -17.31 12.63
CA ALA A 64 13.61 -18.45 11.80
C ALA A 64 12.57 -19.60 11.70
N PRO A 65 11.77 -19.92 12.74
CA PRO A 65 10.72 -20.92 12.63
C PRO A 65 9.66 -20.66 11.54
N ALA A 66 9.52 -19.41 11.07
CA ALA A 66 8.61 -19.09 9.98
C ALA A 66 8.85 -19.94 8.72
N PHE A 67 10.10 -20.28 8.43
CA PHE A 67 10.48 -21.00 7.21
C PHE A 67 10.19 -22.50 7.24
N THR A 68 9.87 -23.07 8.40
CA THR A 68 9.57 -24.51 8.57
C THR A 68 8.10 -24.80 8.78
N GLY A 69 7.24 -23.77 8.95
CA GLY A 69 5.82 -23.92 9.27
C GLY A 69 4.89 -24.09 8.06
N GLY A 70 5.43 -24.24 6.85
CA GLY A 70 4.65 -24.51 5.64
C GLY A 70 3.60 -23.43 5.33
N LEU A 71 2.39 -23.86 4.95
CA LEU A 71 1.29 -22.95 4.61
C LEU A 71 0.76 -22.17 5.81
N ALA A 72 0.89 -22.69 7.03
CA ALA A 72 0.42 -21.98 8.22
C ALA A 72 1.21 -20.69 8.46
N THR A 73 2.53 -20.74 8.36
CA THR A 73 3.39 -19.56 8.50
C THR A 73 3.31 -18.65 7.29
N ALA A 74 3.10 -19.15 6.09
CA ALA A 74 2.80 -18.32 4.92
C ALA A 74 1.48 -17.54 5.12
N GLY A 75 0.43 -18.18 5.64
CA GLY A 75 -0.83 -17.53 6.02
C GLY A 75 -0.63 -16.43 7.08
N ALA A 76 0.21 -16.69 8.09
CA ALA A 76 0.60 -15.67 9.05
C ALA A 76 1.30 -14.48 8.37
N GLY A 77 2.15 -14.72 7.37
CA GLY A 77 2.77 -13.67 6.56
C GLY A 77 1.77 -12.80 5.81
N VAL A 78 0.72 -13.40 5.24
CA VAL A 78 -0.39 -12.66 4.63
C VAL A 78 -1.06 -11.75 5.66
N LEU A 79 -1.39 -12.28 6.83
CA LEU A 79 -2.04 -11.49 7.90
C LEU A 79 -1.16 -10.32 8.35
N VAL A 80 0.12 -10.56 8.59
CA VAL A 80 1.09 -9.51 8.97
C VAL A 80 1.17 -8.43 7.88
N HIS A 81 1.32 -8.83 6.62
CA HIS A 81 1.42 -7.92 5.49
C HIS A 81 0.19 -7.00 5.37
N PHE A 82 -1.02 -7.57 5.34
CA PHE A 82 -2.23 -6.78 5.23
C PHE A 82 -2.51 -5.95 6.49
N SER A 83 -2.09 -6.40 7.67
CA SER A 83 -2.19 -5.60 8.91
C SER A 83 -1.30 -4.37 8.86
N ILE A 84 -0.04 -4.50 8.41
CA ILE A 84 0.88 -3.38 8.20
C ILE A 84 0.30 -2.42 7.15
N THR A 85 -0.17 -2.94 6.02
CA THR A 85 -0.76 -2.12 4.96
C THR A 85 -2.01 -1.37 5.45
N ALA A 86 -2.84 -1.99 6.30
CA ALA A 86 -4.00 -1.33 6.91
C ALA A 86 -3.60 -0.15 7.80
N VAL A 87 -2.56 -0.31 8.62
CA VAL A 87 -2.02 0.76 9.45
C VAL A 87 -1.48 1.91 8.59
N ILE A 88 -0.71 1.60 7.56
CA ILE A 88 -0.15 2.57 6.63
C ILE A 88 -1.29 3.33 5.90
N ALA A 89 -2.31 2.63 5.41
CA ALA A 89 -3.47 3.23 4.78
C ALA A 89 -4.24 4.14 5.75
N ALA A 90 -4.47 3.68 6.98
CA ALA A 90 -5.16 4.46 8.00
C ALA A 90 -4.41 5.77 8.34
N ILE A 91 -3.09 5.71 8.51
CA ILE A 91 -2.26 6.89 8.80
C ILE A 91 -2.44 7.94 7.71
N TYR A 92 -2.30 7.57 6.43
CA TYR A 92 -2.44 8.53 5.33
C TYR A 92 -3.86 9.09 5.23
N ILE A 93 -4.88 8.22 5.30
CA ILE A 93 -6.28 8.61 5.17
C ILE A 93 -6.69 9.55 6.31
N PHE A 94 -6.30 9.29 7.56
CA PHE A 94 -6.57 10.20 8.66
C PHE A 94 -5.80 11.52 8.56
N ALA A 95 -4.55 11.49 8.10
CA ALA A 95 -3.77 12.70 7.84
C ALA A 95 -4.42 13.56 6.75
N SER A 96 -4.94 12.95 5.70
CA SER A 96 -5.59 13.66 4.59
C SER A 96 -6.86 14.43 5.00
N GLN A 97 -7.52 14.00 6.10
CA GLN A 97 -8.68 14.74 6.65
C GLN A 97 -8.28 16.09 7.27
N ARG A 98 -7.00 16.27 7.61
CA ARG A 98 -6.49 17.48 8.27
C ARG A 98 -5.55 18.30 7.40
N VAL A 99 -4.95 17.68 6.39
CA VAL A 99 -3.95 18.30 5.51
C VAL A 99 -4.49 18.31 4.08
N PRO A 100 -5.12 19.42 3.61
CA PRO A 100 -5.75 19.49 2.28
C PRO A 100 -4.81 19.16 1.12
N ALA A 101 -3.51 19.44 1.26
CA ALA A 101 -2.51 19.15 0.24
C ALA A 101 -2.43 17.65 -0.09
N LEU A 102 -2.64 16.76 0.89
CA LEU A 102 -2.61 15.31 0.68
C LEU A 102 -3.73 14.81 -0.25
N SER A 103 -4.82 15.56 -0.36
CA SER A 103 -5.94 15.23 -1.24
C SER A 103 -5.90 16.02 -2.55
N SER A 104 -5.53 17.29 -2.52
CA SER A 104 -5.44 18.12 -3.74
C SER A 104 -4.26 17.72 -4.62
N GLN A 105 -3.12 17.35 -4.03
CA GLN A 105 -1.92 16.88 -4.73
C GLN A 105 -1.73 15.36 -4.52
N TRP A 106 -2.82 14.61 -4.51
CA TRP A 106 -2.84 13.20 -4.11
C TRP A 106 -1.77 12.33 -4.78
N ALA A 107 -1.52 12.53 -6.09
CA ALA A 107 -0.56 11.72 -6.82
C ALA A 107 0.88 11.96 -6.34
N LEU A 108 1.30 13.23 -6.25
CA LEU A 108 2.64 13.57 -5.76
C LEU A 108 2.82 13.16 -4.30
N CYS A 109 1.85 13.52 -3.44
CA CYS A 109 1.89 13.15 -2.02
C CYS A 109 1.87 11.63 -1.83
N GLY A 110 1.11 10.90 -2.66
CA GLY A 110 1.08 9.44 -2.65
C GLY A 110 2.44 8.83 -3.00
N LEU A 111 3.08 9.28 -4.09
CA LEU A 111 4.41 8.79 -4.47
C LEU A 111 5.44 9.02 -3.37
N LEU A 112 5.48 10.23 -2.81
CA LEU A 112 6.40 10.57 -1.71
C LEU A 112 6.11 9.74 -0.45
N TYR A 113 4.83 9.54 -0.13
CA TYR A 113 4.42 8.70 0.99
C TYR A 113 4.85 7.26 0.83
N GLY A 114 4.63 6.65 -0.35
CA GLY A 114 5.06 5.29 -0.62
C GLY A 114 6.58 5.12 -0.49
N ALA A 115 7.36 6.06 -1.03
CA ALA A 115 8.80 6.07 -0.86
C ALA A 115 9.22 6.22 0.63
N ALA A 116 8.53 7.08 1.39
CA ALA A 116 8.75 7.24 2.83
C ALA A 116 8.38 5.96 3.60
N VAL A 117 7.29 5.28 3.24
CA VAL A 117 6.90 3.98 3.81
C VAL A 117 8.02 2.96 3.62
N TRP A 118 8.56 2.84 2.40
CA TRP A 118 9.70 1.96 2.15
C TRP A 118 10.89 2.29 3.05
N ALA A 119 11.25 3.55 3.17
CA ALA A 119 12.36 3.99 4.02
C ALA A 119 12.11 3.65 5.50
N VAL A 120 10.93 3.95 6.03
CA VAL A 120 10.56 3.63 7.42
C VAL A 120 10.59 2.11 7.64
N MET A 121 10.04 1.32 6.72
CA MET A 121 10.05 -0.15 6.84
C MET A 121 11.47 -0.70 6.88
N ASN A 122 12.34 -0.28 5.96
CA ASN A 122 13.67 -0.86 5.84
C ASN A 122 14.71 -0.29 6.83
N LEU A 123 14.57 0.98 7.22
CA LEU A 123 15.55 1.65 8.09
C LEU A 123 15.13 1.68 9.57
N VAL A 124 13.82 1.52 9.84
CA VAL A 124 13.31 1.59 11.21
C VAL A 124 12.63 0.28 11.60
N VAL A 125 11.63 -0.20 10.88
CA VAL A 125 10.82 -1.35 11.31
C VAL A 125 11.62 -2.65 11.24
N LEU A 126 12.12 -3.03 10.06
CA LEU A 126 12.81 -4.31 9.87
C LEU A 126 14.00 -4.51 10.81
N PRO A 127 14.87 -3.51 11.09
CA PRO A 127 15.96 -3.67 12.05
C PRO A 127 15.50 -4.00 13.49
N HIS A 128 14.24 -3.69 13.83
CA HIS A 128 13.66 -3.97 15.14
C HIS A 128 12.75 -5.21 15.15
N THR A 129 12.80 -6.02 14.10
CA THR A 129 12.05 -7.28 13.98
C THR A 129 13.00 -8.48 14.05
N ALA A 130 12.42 -9.68 14.07
CA ALA A 130 13.19 -10.93 14.05
C ALA A 130 13.67 -11.34 12.64
N VAL A 131 13.46 -10.51 11.61
CA VAL A 131 13.97 -10.75 10.26
C VAL A 131 15.48 -10.75 10.23
N ALA A 132 16.08 -11.76 9.58
CA ALA A 132 17.50 -11.78 9.34
C ALA A 132 17.94 -10.60 8.47
N GLN A 133 18.85 -9.78 9.00
CA GLN A 133 19.32 -8.60 8.29
C GLN A 133 20.28 -9.00 7.17
N THR A 134 20.00 -8.51 5.97
CA THR A 134 20.85 -8.69 4.79
C THR A 134 21.15 -7.33 4.16
N PRO A 135 22.35 -7.14 3.57
CA PRO A 135 22.64 -5.89 2.86
C PRO A 135 21.63 -5.62 1.74
N ILE A 136 21.14 -4.38 1.68
CA ILE A 136 20.23 -3.95 0.64
C ILE A 136 20.99 -3.80 -0.66
N THR A 137 20.67 -4.62 -1.67
CA THR A 137 21.24 -4.47 -3.01
C THR A 137 20.63 -3.28 -3.75
N ILE A 138 21.34 -2.71 -4.73
CA ILE A 138 20.81 -1.60 -5.55
C ILE A 138 19.50 -2.00 -6.23
N ALA A 139 19.39 -3.24 -6.73
CA ALA A 139 18.16 -3.74 -7.34
C ALA A 139 16.99 -3.76 -6.33
N ALA A 140 17.22 -4.21 -5.09
CA ALA A 140 16.20 -4.23 -4.04
C ALA A 140 15.82 -2.81 -3.60
N LEU A 141 16.80 -1.89 -3.53
CA LEU A 141 16.56 -0.48 -3.23
C LEU A 141 15.65 0.17 -4.26
N LEU A 142 16.00 0.02 -5.54
CA LEU A 142 15.24 0.63 -6.65
C LEU A 142 13.84 0.01 -6.76
N ASN A 143 13.74 -1.34 -6.76
CA ASN A 143 12.44 -2.01 -6.78
C ASN A 143 11.58 -1.57 -5.58
N GLY A 144 12.17 -1.57 -4.39
CA GLY A 144 11.44 -1.23 -3.18
C GLY A 144 10.93 0.21 -3.17
N ILE A 145 11.76 1.21 -3.49
CA ILE A 145 11.33 2.62 -3.53
C ILE A 145 10.29 2.84 -4.62
N ILE A 146 10.54 2.37 -5.84
CA ILE A 146 9.63 2.55 -6.98
C ILE A 146 8.33 1.76 -6.72
N GLY A 147 8.44 0.48 -6.34
CA GLY A 147 7.30 -0.36 -6.02
C GLY A 147 6.40 0.29 -4.97
N HIS A 148 6.94 0.65 -3.81
CA HIS A 148 6.13 1.28 -2.76
C HIS A 148 5.56 2.64 -3.17
N ALA A 149 6.28 3.46 -3.94
CA ALA A 149 5.74 4.72 -4.45
C ALA A 149 4.49 4.49 -5.31
N PHE A 150 4.55 3.55 -6.24
CA PHE A 150 3.47 3.32 -7.20
C PHE A 150 2.40 2.32 -6.71
N LEU A 151 2.79 1.28 -6.00
CA LEU A 151 1.89 0.18 -5.62
C LEU A 151 1.29 0.34 -4.22
N ILE A 152 1.94 1.08 -3.33
CA ILE A 152 1.43 1.44 -2.00
C ILE A 152 0.92 2.88 -1.99
N GLY A 153 1.78 3.85 -2.28
CA GLY A 153 1.49 5.25 -2.08
C GLY A 153 0.36 5.78 -2.96
N LEU A 154 0.41 5.51 -4.27
CA LEU A 154 -0.64 5.97 -5.20
C LEU A 154 -2.02 5.38 -4.90
N PRO A 155 -2.20 4.05 -4.71
CA PRO A 155 -3.52 3.51 -4.37
C PRO A 155 -4.06 4.08 -3.06
N ILE A 156 -3.24 4.18 -2.03
CA ILE A 156 -3.67 4.72 -0.73
C ILE A 156 -4.14 6.18 -0.88
N SER A 157 -3.35 7.04 -1.52
CA SER A 157 -3.71 8.44 -1.72
C SER A 157 -4.92 8.62 -2.63
N TYR A 158 -5.08 7.75 -3.63
CA TYR A 158 -6.27 7.73 -4.49
C TYR A 158 -7.55 7.45 -3.71
N PHE A 159 -7.55 6.45 -2.80
CA PHE A 159 -8.71 6.18 -1.97
C PHE A 159 -8.92 7.26 -0.89
N ALA A 160 -7.84 7.83 -0.35
CA ALA A 160 -7.92 8.92 0.60
C ALA A 160 -8.67 10.14 0.04
N ARG A 161 -8.32 10.60 -1.17
CA ARG A 161 -9.00 11.75 -1.78
C ARG A 161 -10.50 11.56 -1.97
N LYS A 162 -10.96 10.32 -2.18
CA LYS A 162 -12.39 10.01 -2.34
C LYS A 162 -13.21 10.15 -1.07
N THR A 163 -12.57 10.32 0.08
CA THR A 163 -13.27 10.59 1.35
C THR A 163 -13.62 12.06 1.53
N ILE A 164 -13.07 12.94 0.69
CA ILE A 164 -13.19 14.40 0.82
C ILE A 164 -13.95 15.01 -0.38
N MET A 165 -14.01 14.28 -1.51
CA MET A 165 -14.75 14.66 -2.72
C MET A 165 -16.23 14.33 -2.56
#